data_d852fc30e20db8792a9362eb5169adcc
#
_entry.id   d852fc30e20db8792a9362eb5169adcc
#
_cell.length_a   1.000
_cell.length_b   1.000
_cell.length_c   1.000
_cell.angle_alpha   90.00
_cell.angle_beta   90.00
_cell.angle_gamma   90.00
#
_symmetry.space_group_name_H-M   'P 1'
#
loop_
_entity.id
_entity.type
_entity.pdbx_description
1 polymer ?
#
loop_
_entity_poly.entity_id
_entity_poly.type
_entity_poly.pdbx_seq_one_letter_code
_entity_poly.pdbx_strand_id
1 'polypeptide(L)' 'MSELRIIKERGYYDQHGTKKFALLEEGQTVKIDSHPRSGSGPLLCRVVNPSEASKDFGVRDGMLVEVDWDFLGLEL' A
#
# COMPACT_ATOMS: atom_id res chain seq x y z
N MET A 1 16.71 -6.67 1.02
CA MET A 1 15.78 -6.98 2.10
C MET A 1 14.48 -6.24 1.91
N SER A 2 13.39 -6.87 2.32
CA SER A 2 12.07 -6.27 2.23
C SER A 2 11.84 -5.30 3.37
N GLU A 3 11.28 -4.17 3.08
CA GLU A 3 10.92 -3.20 4.09
C GLU A 3 9.41 -3.26 4.30
N LEU A 4 8.98 -3.66 5.50
CA LEU A 4 7.57 -3.75 5.85
C LEU A 4 7.15 -2.51 6.62
N ARG A 5 6.02 -1.95 6.23
CA ARG A 5 5.44 -0.78 6.87
C ARG A 5 3.96 -1.01 7.09
N ILE A 6 3.33 -0.16 7.86
CA ILE A 6 1.88 -0.21 8.05
C ILE A 6 1.25 1.05 7.49
N ILE A 7 0.00 0.92 7.06
CA ILE A 7 -0.79 2.06 6.60
C ILE A 7 -1.28 2.83 7.82
N LYS A 8 -1.04 4.14 7.85
CA LYS A 8 -1.42 4.99 8.97
C LYS A 8 -2.90 5.34 8.98
N GLU A 9 -3.50 5.43 7.82
CA GLU A 9 -4.86 5.94 7.69
C GLU A 9 -5.64 5.12 6.68
N ARG A 10 -6.83 4.70 7.07
CA ARG A 10 -7.74 3.99 6.19
C ARG A 10 -8.13 4.88 5.01
N GLY A 11 -8.12 4.32 3.81
CA GLY A 11 -8.52 5.08 2.63
C GLY A 11 -8.40 4.28 1.36
N TYR A 12 -8.66 4.98 0.26
CA TYR A 12 -8.55 4.40 -1.07
C TYR A 12 -7.23 4.84 -1.68
N TYR A 13 -6.42 3.86 -2.05
CA TYR A 13 -5.09 4.10 -2.61
C TYR A 13 -5.07 3.67 -4.06
N ASP A 14 -4.31 4.35 -4.88
CA ASP A 14 -4.23 4.03 -6.31
C ASP A 14 -3.61 2.66 -6.52
N GLN A 15 -4.28 1.82 -7.29
CA GLN A 15 -3.72 0.56 -7.72
C GLN A 15 -2.79 0.85 -8.90
N HIS A 16 -1.52 0.51 -8.74
CA HIS A 16 -0.51 0.81 -9.76
C HIS A 16 -0.84 0.16 -11.10
N GLY A 17 -0.72 0.94 -12.15
CA GLY A 17 -0.92 0.45 -13.51
C GLY A 17 -2.37 0.35 -13.94
N THR A 18 -3.32 0.79 -13.10
CA THR A 18 -4.74 0.76 -13.44
C THR A 18 -5.39 2.07 -13.03
N LYS A 19 -6.66 2.23 -13.38
CA LYS A 19 -7.46 3.37 -12.92
C LYS A 19 -8.34 2.98 -11.74
N LYS A 20 -8.03 1.87 -11.08
CA LYS A 20 -8.81 1.37 -9.96
C LYS A 20 -8.17 1.78 -8.64
N PHE A 21 -8.95 1.69 -7.57
CA PHE A 21 -8.48 1.99 -6.23
C PHE A 21 -8.47 0.72 -5.38
N ALA A 22 -7.59 0.70 -4.38
CA ALA A 22 -7.52 -0.37 -3.41
C ALA A 22 -7.88 0.20 -2.04
N LEU A 23 -8.83 -0.42 -1.36
CA LEU A 23 -9.18 -0.04 0.01
C LEU A 23 -8.18 -0.67 0.96
N LEU A 24 -7.47 0.17 1.73
CA LEU A 24 -6.54 -0.30 2.74
C LEU A 24 -6.97 0.23 4.10
N GLU A 25 -7.00 -0.64 5.08
CA GLU A 25 -7.38 -0.28 6.45
C GLU A 25 -6.18 0.25 7.22
N GLU A 26 -6.44 1.00 8.28
CA GLU A 26 -5.40 1.41 9.21
C GLU A 26 -4.73 0.16 9.79
N GLY A 27 -3.40 0.15 9.82
CA GLY A 27 -2.64 -0.99 10.31
C GLY A 27 -2.36 -2.06 9.26
N GLN A 28 -2.85 -1.88 8.04
CA GLN A 28 -2.57 -2.83 6.96
C GLN A 28 -1.08 -2.89 6.68
N THR A 29 -0.52 -4.09 6.65
CA THR A 29 0.88 -4.29 6.32
C THR A 29 1.10 -4.17 4.82
N VAL A 30 2.12 -3.43 4.44
CA VAL A 30 2.56 -3.34 3.05
C VAL A 30 4.08 -3.51 3.02
N LYS A 31 4.58 -4.00 1.90
CA LYS A 31 5.99 -4.17 1.66
C LYS A 31 6.41 -3.16 0.60
N ILE A 32 7.42 -2.35 0.90
CA ILE A 32 7.91 -1.39 -0.09
C ILE A 32 8.62 -2.15 -1.21
N ASP A 33 8.12 -1.97 -2.43
CA ASP A 33 8.65 -2.64 -3.60
C ASP A 33 9.69 -1.78 -4.31
N SER A 34 9.38 -0.48 -4.47
CA SER A 34 10.35 0.44 -5.07
C SER A 34 10.11 1.86 -4.61
N HIS A 35 11.18 2.65 -4.61
CA HIS A 35 11.15 4.06 -4.26
C HIS A 35 11.06 4.90 -5.53
N PRO A 36 10.46 6.10 -5.47
CA PRO A 36 10.44 6.99 -6.63
C PRO A 36 11.87 7.46 -6.95
N ARG A 37 12.18 7.56 -8.24
CA ARG A 37 13.53 7.94 -8.69
C ARG A 37 13.91 9.34 -8.27
N SER A 38 12.94 10.24 -8.26
CA SER A 38 13.18 11.64 -7.94
C SER A 38 13.19 11.94 -6.44
N GLY A 39 12.93 10.94 -5.61
CA GLY A 39 12.77 11.14 -4.17
C GLY A 39 11.44 11.77 -3.79
N SER A 40 10.57 12.05 -4.74
CA SER A 40 9.24 12.57 -4.50
C SER A 40 8.23 11.69 -5.22
N GLY A 41 6.98 11.78 -4.81
CA GLY A 41 5.92 10.95 -5.36
C GLY A 41 5.67 9.70 -4.55
N PRO A 42 4.67 8.91 -4.92
CA PRO A 42 4.27 7.75 -4.15
C PRO A 42 5.26 6.61 -4.28
N LEU A 43 5.32 5.81 -3.21
CA LEU A 43 6.09 4.58 -3.20
C LEU A 43 5.23 3.46 -3.77
N LEU A 44 5.87 2.52 -4.47
CA LEU A 44 5.19 1.31 -4.89
C LEU A 44 5.28 0.30 -3.77
N CYS A 45 4.13 -0.14 -3.29
CA CYS A 45 4.05 -1.07 -2.18
C CYS A 45 3.20 -2.28 -2.57
N ARG A 46 3.55 -3.44 -2.02
CA ARG A 46 2.74 -4.65 -2.19
C ARG A 46 1.94 -4.87 -0.92
N VAL A 47 0.65 -5.16 -1.10
CA VAL A 47 -0.23 -5.45 0.03
C VAL A 47 0.10 -6.83 0.59
N VAL A 48 0.22 -6.92 1.91
CA VAL A 48 0.50 -8.19 2.60
C VAL A 48 -0.68 -8.53 3.51
N ASN A 49 -1.27 -9.69 3.28
CA ASN A 49 -2.42 -10.18 4.07
C ASN A 49 -3.53 -9.14 4.18
N PRO A 50 -4.22 -8.84 3.07
CA PRO A 50 -5.30 -7.84 3.13
C PRO A 50 -6.41 -8.25 4.07
N SER A 51 -7.04 -7.25 4.72
CA SER A 51 -8.17 -7.47 5.61
C SER A 51 -9.38 -7.97 4.83
N GLU A 52 -10.38 -8.47 5.56
CA GLU A 52 -11.63 -8.92 4.91
C GLU A 52 -12.30 -7.78 4.15
N ALA A 53 -12.31 -6.57 4.72
CA ALA A 53 -12.89 -5.41 4.04
C ALA A 53 -12.14 -5.11 2.75
N SER A 54 -10.80 -5.21 2.77
CA SER A 54 -9.98 -5.01 1.58
C SER A 54 -10.26 -6.09 0.53
N LYS A 55 -10.36 -7.34 0.96
CA LYS A 55 -10.67 -8.45 0.05
C LYS A 55 -12.03 -8.28 -0.60
N ASP A 56 -13.02 -7.82 0.17
CA ASP A 56 -14.36 -7.57 -0.36
C ASP A 56 -14.34 -6.48 -1.42
N PHE A 57 -13.39 -5.56 -1.32
CA PHE A 57 -13.20 -4.50 -2.30
C PHE A 57 -12.35 -4.95 -3.50
N GLY A 58 -11.88 -6.18 -3.50
CA GLY A 58 -11.08 -6.74 -4.58
C GLY A 58 -9.58 -6.68 -4.38
N VAL A 59 -9.13 -6.29 -3.21
CA VAL A 59 -7.69 -6.23 -2.91
C VAL A 59 -7.16 -7.63 -2.66
N ARG A 60 -6.03 -7.94 -3.27
CA ARG A 60 -5.39 -9.25 -3.15
C ARG A 60 -4.00 -9.13 -2.57
N ASP A 61 -3.54 -10.21 -1.95
CA ASP A 61 -2.17 -10.29 -1.46
C ASP A 61 -1.20 -10.10 -2.63
N GLY A 62 -0.21 -9.24 -2.43
CA GLY A 62 0.78 -8.95 -3.47
C GLY A 62 0.38 -7.88 -4.46
N MET A 63 -0.82 -7.31 -4.33
CA MET A 63 -1.27 -6.24 -5.21
C MET A 63 -0.37 -5.00 -5.05
N LEU A 64 0.02 -4.40 -6.18
CA LEU A 64 0.83 -3.18 -6.16
C LEU A 64 -0.07 -1.96 -6.01
N VAL A 65 0.24 -1.15 -5.01
CA VAL A 65 -0.47 0.11 -4.73
C VAL A 65 0.52 1.24 -4.61
N GLU A 66 0.06 2.46 -4.83
CA GLU A 66 0.87 3.66 -4.71
C GLU A 66 0.51 4.35 -3.40
N VAL A 67 1.50 4.52 -2.53
CA VAL A 67 1.29 5.09 -1.20
C VAL A 67 2.32 6.18 -0.95
N ASP A 68 1.85 7.38 -0.60
CA ASP A 68 2.75 8.46 -0.22
C ASP A 68 3.38 8.18 1.14
N TRP A 69 4.60 8.70 1.35
CA TRP A 69 5.31 8.58 2.62
C TRP A 69 4.44 8.97 3.82
N ASP A 70 3.63 10.02 3.65
CA ASP A 70 2.80 10.54 4.73
C ASP A 70 1.78 9.52 5.25
N PHE A 71 1.44 8.53 4.45
CA PHE A 71 0.46 7.51 4.82
C PHE A 71 1.10 6.22 5.32
N LEU A 72 2.44 6.16 5.34
CA LEU A 72 3.16 5.00 5.85
C LEU A 72 3.54 5.23 7.31
N GLY A 73 3.25 4.24 8.14
CA GLY A 73 3.61 4.28 9.54
C GLY A 73 5.02 3.75 9.79
N LEU A 74 5.25 3.34 11.02
CA LEU A 74 6.56 2.84 11.42
C LEU A 74 6.90 1.54 10.70
N GLU A 75 8.19 1.34 10.53
CA GLU A 75 8.72 0.08 10.01
C GLU A 75 8.44 -1.04 10.99
N LEU A 76 8.07 -2.18 10.46
CA LEU A 76 7.79 -3.37 11.27
C LEU A 76 9.07 -4.17 11.55
#